data_4aed5125be30d55bffdc7d1ed87e6744
#
_entry.id   4aed5125be30d55bffdc7d1ed87e6744
#
_cell.length_a   1.000
_cell.length_b   1.000
_cell.length_c   1.000
_cell.angle_alpha   90.00
_cell.angle_beta   90.00
_cell.angle_gamma   90.00
#
_symmetry.space_group_name_H-M   'P 1'
#
loop_
_entity.id
_entity.type
_entity.pdbx_description
1 polymer ?
#
loop_
_entity_poly.entity_id
_entity_poly.type
_entity_poly.pdbx_seq_one_letter_code
_entity_poly.pdbx_strand_id
1 'polypeptide(L)'
;MPKLNNFFDKTDTVEKILTKKMHPQLVSIKKLEESKLQYRDIPQEDVEKLADLIELDGEVLQPLLVRKAGADTYEILAGHKRYRACRYLAEEKGLEQFAMIPCYVKVMTDAQAEFAVYSTNGYNRKTD
;
A
#
# COMPACT_ATOMS: atom_id res chain seq x y z
N MET A 1 -19.72 19.27 10.06
CA MET A 1 -18.63 19.64 9.99
C MET A 1 -17.53 19.04 10.68
N PRO A 2 -17.73 18.16 11.51
CA PRO A 2 -16.65 17.48 12.15
C PRO A 2 -15.70 16.80 11.20
N LYS A 3 -16.14 16.62 10.00
CA LYS A 3 -15.30 15.94 9.10
C LYS A 3 -14.10 16.70 8.73
N LEU A 4 -14.06 17.98 8.92
CA LEU A 4 -12.91 18.74 8.58
C LEU A 4 -11.69 18.35 9.37
N ASN A 5 -11.90 17.93 10.59
CA ASN A 5 -10.77 17.54 11.40
C ASN A 5 -10.11 16.31 10.85
N ASN A 6 -10.89 15.38 10.38
CA ASN A 6 -10.31 14.18 9.82
C ASN A 6 -9.65 14.47 8.50
N PHE A 7 -10.13 15.48 7.82
CA PHE A 7 -9.59 15.77 6.53
C PHE A 7 -8.13 16.16 6.59
N PHE A 8 -7.73 16.91 7.59
CA PHE A 8 -6.37 17.33 7.71
C PHE A 8 -5.53 16.43 8.59
N ASP A 9 -6.10 15.33 9.00
CA ASP A 9 -5.47 14.50 9.91
C ASP A 9 -4.58 13.57 9.24
N LYS A 10 -3.43 13.43 9.64
CA LYS A 10 -2.63 12.45 9.21
C LYS A 10 -2.05 12.39 7.89
N THR A 11 -1.06 11.58 7.80
CA THR A 11 -0.28 11.43 6.60
C THR A 11 -0.98 10.65 5.52
N ASP A 12 -2.03 9.92 5.86
CA ASP A 12 -2.69 9.15 4.84
C ASP A 12 -3.72 9.95 4.06
N THR A 13 -3.79 11.27 4.30
CA THR A 13 -4.73 12.11 3.59
C THR A 13 -4.51 12.09 2.08
N VAL A 14 -3.24 12.09 1.66
CA VAL A 14 -2.95 12.08 0.23
C VAL A 14 -3.45 10.79 -0.40
N GLU A 15 -3.21 9.68 0.27
CA GLU A 15 -3.66 8.41 -0.24
C GLU A 15 -5.18 8.38 -0.34
N LYS A 16 -5.87 8.90 0.65
CA LYS A 16 -7.32 8.92 0.62
C LYS A 16 -7.86 9.78 -0.50
N ILE A 17 -7.21 10.91 -0.76
CA ILE A 17 -7.63 11.77 -1.86
C ILE A 17 -7.46 11.06 -3.17
N LEU A 18 -6.33 10.37 -3.34
CA LEU A 18 -6.04 9.69 -4.58
C LEU A 18 -6.97 8.52 -4.86
N THR A 19 -7.52 7.92 -3.81
CA THR A 19 -8.35 6.74 -3.98
C THR A 19 -9.84 7.03 -3.80
N LYS A 20 -10.21 8.30 -3.64
CA LYS A 20 -11.60 8.66 -3.48
C LYS A 20 -12.44 8.12 -4.62
N LYS A 21 -13.57 7.52 -4.28
CA LYS A 21 -14.52 6.98 -5.26
C LYS A 21 -14.02 5.78 -6.03
N MET A 22 -12.93 5.18 -5.61
CA MET A 22 -12.46 3.96 -6.25
C MET A 22 -12.95 2.76 -5.48
N HIS A 23 -13.02 1.65 -6.18
CA HIS A 23 -13.36 0.37 -5.56
C HIS A 23 -12.16 -0.54 -5.63
N PRO A 24 -11.80 -1.18 -4.54
CA PRO A 24 -10.63 -2.06 -4.56
C PRO A 24 -10.92 -3.34 -5.33
N GLN A 25 -9.88 -3.91 -5.90
CA GLN A 25 -9.99 -5.23 -6.51
C GLN A 25 -8.83 -6.07 -5.99
N LEU A 26 -9.01 -7.36 -6.01
CA LEU A 26 -7.97 -8.26 -5.50
C LEU A 26 -6.91 -8.48 -6.56
N VAL A 27 -5.67 -8.35 -6.15
CA VAL A 27 -4.53 -8.54 -7.05
C VAL A 27 -3.58 -9.53 -6.40
N SER A 28 -3.10 -10.49 -7.18
CA SER A 28 -2.18 -11.48 -6.66
C SER A 28 -0.86 -10.84 -6.29
N ILE A 29 -0.27 -11.29 -5.17
CA ILE A 29 1.03 -10.77 -4.77
C ILE A 29 2.08 -11.03 -5.84
N LYS A 30 1.86 -12.02 -6.68
CA LYS A 30 2.81 -12.33 -7.74
C LYS A 30 2.80 -11.30 -8.85
N LYS A 31 1.76 -10.51 -8.93
CA LYS A 31 1.64 -9.47 -9.95
C LYS A 31 1.99 -8.10 -9.43
N LEU A 32 2.31 -8.00 -8.16
CA LEU A 32 2.64 -6.73 -7.54
C LEU A 32 4.14 -6.57 -7.45
N GLU A 33 4.61 -5.37 -7.71
CA GLU A 33 6.03 -5.07 -7.57
C GLU A 33 6.19 -3.73 -6.89
N GLU A 34 7.22 -3.62 -6.09
CA GLU A 34 7.46 -2.39 -5.36
C GLU A 34 7.98 -1.33 -6.31
N SER A 35 7.63 -0.09 -6.01
CA SER A 35 8.08 1.01 -6.82
C SER A 35 9.57 1.21 -6.66
N LYS A 36 10.23 1.54 -7.75
CA LYS A 36 11.64 1.89 -7.70
C LYS A 36 11.85 3.22 -7.00
N LEU A 37 10.77 3.95 -6.81
CA LEU A 37 10.84 5.24 -6.13
C LEU A 37 10.70 5.10 -4.63
N GLN A 38 10.53 3.87 -4.15
CA GLN A 38 10.45 3.61 -2.73
C GLN A 38 11.86 3.67 -2.16
N TYR A 39 12.15 4.68 -1.39
CA TYR A 39 13.49 4.82 -0.85
C TYR A 39 13.53 4.79 0.66
N ARG A 40 12.47 4.40 1.28
CA ARG A 40 12.42 4.24 2.69
C ARG A 40 12.71 2.80 3.04
N ASP A 41 13.64 2.58 3.95
CA ASP A 41 13.86 1.23 4.43
C ASP A 41 12.73 0.84 5.34
N ILE A 42 12.30 -0.39 5.23
CA ILE A 42 11.25 -0.92 6.08
C ILE A 42 11.86 -2.07 6.88
N PRO A 43 12.11 -1.88 8.18
CA PRO A 43 12.70 -2.94 8.97
C PRO A 43 11.83 -4.19 8.98
N GLN A 44 12.46 -5.33 8.90
CA GLN A 44 11.72 -6.58 8.85
C GLN A 44 10.86 -6.78 10.10
N GLU A 45 11.32 -6.33 11.25
CA GLU A 45 10.52 -6.51 12.44
C GLU A 45 9.24 -5.68 12.40
N ASP A 46 9.26 -4.54 11.71
CA ASP A 46 8.05 -3.75 11.54
C ASP A 46 7.08 -4.46 10.61
N VAL A 47 7.61 -5.12 9.58
CA VAL A 47 6.80 -5.91 8.67
C VAL A 47 6.12 -7.03 9.44
N GLU A 48 6.87 -7.71 10.31
CA GLU A 48 6.30 -8.83 11.05
C GLU A 48 5.28 -8.37 12.07
N LYS A 49 5.49 -7.22 12.68
CA LYS A 49 4.49 -6.69 13.60
C LYS A 49 3.20 -6.36 12.89
N LEU A 50 3.31 -5.76 11.71
CA LEU A 50 2.11 -5.46 10.93
C LEU A 50 1.45 -6.76 10.48
N ALA A 51 2.25 -7.75 10.11
CA ALA A 51 1.70 -9.04 9.71
C ALA A 51 0.90 -9.66 10.84
N ASP A 52 1.41 -9.57 12.07
CA ASP A 52 0.68 -10.10 13.21
C ASP A 52 -0.68 -9.43 13.36
N LEU A 53 -0.73 -8.12 13.16
CA LEU A 53 -1.99 -7.41 13.27
C LEU A 53 -2.95 -7.80 12.16
N ILE A 54 -2.44 -7.95 10.95
CA ILE A 54 -3.27 -8.35 9.82
C ILE A 54 -3.81 -9.76 10.04
N GLU A 55 -2.96 -10.64 10.52
CA GLU A 55 -3.38 -12.01 10.77
C GLU A 55 -4.46 -12.06 11.85
N LEU A 56 -4.30 -11.25 12.87
CA LEU A 56 -5.26 -11.19 13.94
C LEU A 56 -6.62 -10.73 13.45
N ASP A 57 -6.62 -9.73 12.56
CA ASP A 57 -7.84 -9.23 11.98
C ASP A 57 -8.43 -10.17 10.95
N GLY A 58 -7.59 -10.94 10.29
CA GLY A 58 -8.05 -11.86 9.27
C GLY A 58 -8.15 -11.26 7.88
N GLU A 59 -7.91 -9.99 7.75
CA GLU A 59 -8.00 -9.34 6.44
C GLU A 59 -7.21 -8.05 6.42
N VAL A 60 -6.93 -7.57 5.21
CA VAL A 60 -6.24 -6.31 5.04
C VAL A 60 -7.28 -5.22 4.99
N LEU A 61 -7.28 -4.37 6.01
CA LEU A 61 -8.32 -3.35 6.12
C LEU A 61 -8.16 -2.19 5.16
N GLN A 62 -6.93 -1.87 4.78
CA GLN A 62 -6.72 -0.76 3.86
C GLN A 62 -6.05 -1.25 2.59
N PRO A 63 -6.70 -1.08 1.43
CA PRO A 63 -6.11 -1.54 0.18
C PRO A 63 -4.84 -0.78 -0.18
N LEU A 64 -4.02 -1.39 -1.01
CA LEU A 64 -2.85 -0.72 -1.56
C LEU A 64 -3.29 0.23 -2.66
N LEU A 65 -2.43 1.18 -3.00
CA LEU A 65 -2.63 1.98 -4.19
C LEU A 65 -1.59 1.53 -5.21
N VAL A 66 -2.03 1.12 -6.37
CA VAL A 66 -1.14 0.61 -7.41
C VAL A 66 -1.52 1.20 -8.76
N ARG A 67 -0.59 1.11 -9.72
CA ARG A 67 -0.89 1.45 -11.10
C ARG A 67 -0.42 0.30 -11.99
N LYS A 68 -1.03 0.19 -13.15
CA LYS A 68 -0.62 -0.82 -14.08
C LYS A 68 0.77 -0.48 -14.59
N ALA A 69 1.69 -1.43 -14.51
CA ALA A 69 3.07 -1.19 -14.89
C ALA A 69 3.47 -1.96 -16.13
N GLY A 70 2.77 -3.01 -16.45
CA GLY A 70 3.06 -3.81 -17.62
C GLY A 70 1.81 -4.52 -18.04
N ALA A 71 1.95 -5.54 -18.86
CA ALA A 71 0.78 -6.26 -19.36
C ALA A 71 0.00 -6.87 -18.21
N ASP A 72 0.72 -7.37 -17.22
CA ASP A 72 0.05 -8.11 -16.16
C ASP A 72 0.70 -7.85 -14.80
N THR A 73 1.31 -6.69 -14.62
CA THR A 73 1.95 -6.35 -13.37
C THR A 73 1.48 -4.98 -12.91
N TYR A 74 1.60 -4.76 -11.62
CA TYR A 74 1.14 -3.53 -11.00
C TYR A 74 2.23 -3.01 -10.08
N GLU A 75 2.51 -1.73 -10.20
CA GLU A 75 3.52 -1.07 -9.37
C GLU A 75 2.84 -0.51 -8.13
N ILE A 76 3.38 -0.81 -6.96
CA ILE A 76 2.84 -0.34 -5.71
C ILE A 76 3.29 1.09 -5.47
N LEU A 77 2.33 1.98 -5.27
CA LEU A 77 2.63 3.39 -5.01
C LEU A 77 2.45 3.72 -3.54
N ALA A 78 1.56 3.05 -2.86
CA ALA A 78 1.37 3.25 -1.43
C ALA A 78 1.01 1.92 -0.79
N GLY A 79 1.53 1.66 0.39
CA GLY A 79 1.25 0.44 1.11
C GLY A 79 2.35 -0.61 1.00
N HIS A 80 3.58 -0.18 0.78
CA HIS A 80 4.69 -1.13 0.65
C HIS A 80 4.82 -2.05 1.85
N LYS A 81 4.64 -1.50 3.06
CA LYS A 81 4.76 -2.32 4.25
C LYS A 81 3.62 -3.32 4.33
N ARG A 82 2.43 -2.91 3.95
CA ARG A 82 1.29 -3.83 3.92
C ARG A 82 1.52 -4.96 2.91
N TYR A 83 2.08 -4.62 1.77
CA TYR A 83 2.41 -5.63 0.77
C TYR A 83 3.40 -6.63 1.33
N ARG A 84 4.46 -6.16 1.97
CA ARG A 84 5.47 -7.06 2.52
C ARG A 84 4.89 -7.91 3.64
N ALA A 85 4.00 -7.35 4.44
CA ALA A 85 3.37 -8.11 5.50
C ALA A 85 2.49 -9.23 4.93
N CYS A 86 1.72 -8.93 3.89
CA CYS A 86 0.88 -9.95 3.28
C CYS A 86 1.71 -11.02 2.60
N ARG A 87 2.81 -10.61 1.96
CA ARG A 87 3.69 -11.58 1.33
C ARG A 87 4.32 -12.50 2.38
N TYR A 88 4.71 -11.92 3.51
CA TYR A 88 5.27 -12.70 4.60
C TYR A 88 4.24 -13.72 5.10
N LEU A 89 3.00 -13.29 5.28
CA LEU A 89 1.97 -14.21 5.75
C LEU A 89 1.68 -15.31 4.74
N ALA A 90 1.65 -14.97 3.48
CA ALA A 90 1.32 -15.96 2.46
C ALA A 90 2.49 -16.91 2.20
N GLU A 91 3.71 -16.38 2.14
CA GLU A 91 4.85 -17.19 1.74
C GLU A 91 5.58 -17.83 2.90
N GLU A 92 5.74 -17.10 4.00
CA GLU A 92 6.48 -17.65 5.12
C GLU A 92 5.59 -18.41 6.08
N LYS A 93 4.36 -17.97 6.25
CA LYS A 93 3.45 -18.63 7.16
C LYS A 93 2.42 -19.51 6.47
N GLY A 94 2.41 -19.51 5.16
CA GLY A 94 1.51 -20.40 4.43
C GLY A 94 0.05 -20.02 4.48
N LEU A 95 -0.26 -18.78 4.80
CA LEU A 95 -1.65 -18.34 4.89
C LEU A 95 -2.10 -17.80 3.55
N GLU A 96 -2.61 -18.68 2.73
CA GLU A 96 -2.92 -18.35 1.34
C GLU A 96 -3.97 -17.29 1.14
N GLN A 97 -4.79 -17.05 2.14
CA GLN A 97 -5.78 -16.00 1.99
C GLN A 97 -5.14 -14.63 1.79
N PHE A 98 -3.89 -14.48 2.18
CA PHE A 98 -3.20 -13.21 1.99
C PHE A 98 -2.41 -13.13 0.71
N ALA A 99 -2.52 -14.12 -0.15
CA ALA A 99 -1.87 -14.08 -1.45
C ALA A 99 -2.60 -13.19 -2.44
N MET A 100 -3.83 -12.79 -2.12
CA MET A 100 -4.58 -11.84 -2.92
C MET A 100 -4.81 -10.63 -2.06
N ILE A 101 -4.40 -9.48 -2.54
CA ILE A 101 -4.44 -8.25 -1.75
C ILE A 101 -5.39 -7.25 -2.39
N PRO A 102 -6.26 -6.62 -1.60
CA PRO A 102 -7.12 -5.58 -2.16
C PRO A 102 -6.29 -4.37 -2.57
N CYS A 103 -6.53 -3.88 -3.76
CA CYS A 103 -5.77 -2.78 -4.32
C CYS A 103 -6.68 -1.82 -5.05
N TYR A 104 -6.39 -0.53 -4.92
CA TYR A 104 -6.98 0.46 -5.79
C TYR A 104 -6.07 0.57 -6.99
N VAL A 105 -6.58 0.26 -8.16
CA VAL A 105 -5.80 0.31 -9.39
C VAL A 105 -6.13 1.60 -10.11
N LYS A 106 -5.13 2.45 -10.30
CA LYS A 106 -5.35 3.76 -10.88
C LYS A 106 -4.43 3.96 -12.06
N VAL A 107 -4.96 4.59 -13.10
CA VAL A 107 -4.14 4.94 -14.26
C VAL A 107 -3.41 6.24 -13.96
N MET A 108 -2.10 6.23 -14.10
CA MET A 108 -1.28 7.38 -13.78
C MET A 108 -0.11 7.49 -14.72
N THR A 109 0.27 8.72 -14.98
CA THR A 109 1.53 8.96 -15.69
C THR A 109 2.68 8.73 -14.72
N ASP A 110 3.90 8.69 -15.25
CA ASP A 110 5.08 8.53 -14.41
C ASP A 110 5.18 9.66 -13.40
N ALA A 111 4.91 10.88 -13.83
CA ALA A 111 5.01 12.02 -12.92
C ALA A 111 3.99 11.94 -11.80
N GLN A 112 2.77 11.51 -12.13
CA GLN A 112 1.76 11.36 -11.10
C GLN A 112 2.10 10.25 -10.12
N ALA A 113 2.68 9.16 -10.64
CA ALA A 113 3.08 8.06 -9.79
C ALA A 113 4.21 8.49 -8.86
N GLU A 114 5.15 9.24 -9.39
CA GLU A 114 6.25 9.73 -8.58
C GLU A 114 5.74 10.62 -7.46
N PHE A 115 4.80 11.49 -7.79
CA PHE A 115 4.20 12.35 -6.78
C PHE A 115 3.51 11.52 -5.71
N ALA A 116 2.78 10.49 -6.13
CA ALA A 116 2.06 9.65 -5.17
C ALA A 116 3.00 8.93 -4.23
N VAL A 117 4.08 8.38 -4.75
CA VAL A 117 5.04 7.68 -3.90
C VAL A 117 5.70 8.66 -2.94
N TYR A 118 6.12 9.81 -3.45
CA TYR A 118 6.77 10.80 -2.63
C TYR A 118 5.84 11.28 -1.52
N SER A 119 4.60 11.57 -1.87
CA SER A 119 3.65 12.13 -0.91
C SER A 119 3.25 11.15 0.16
N THR A 120 3.13 9.87 -0.21
CA THR A 120 2.64 8.90 0.75
C THR A 120 3.75 8.26 1.57
N ASN A 121 4.98 8.29 1.08
CA ASN A 121 6.09 7.69 1.81
C ASN A 121 7.06 8.71 2.33
N GLY A 122 7.49 9.61 1.46
CA GLY A 122 8.52 10.55 1.82
C GLY A 122 8.08 11.53 2.86
N TYR A 123 6.80 11.82 2.88
CA TYR A 123 6.27 12.78 3.81
C TYR A 123 6.59 12.43 5.26
N ASN A 124 6.58 11.16 5.56
CA ASN A 124 6.83 10.72 6.91
C ASN A 124 8.26 10.69 7.31
N ARG A 125 9.15 10.90 6.37
CA ARG A 125 10.52 10.77 6.72
C ARG A 125 11.16 11.99 7.23
N LYS A 126 10.51 13.09 7.03
CA LYS A 126 11.13 14.30 7.40
C LYS A 126 11.35 14.45 8.84
N THR A 127 10.84 13.67 9.61
CA THR A 127 11.00 13.87 11.01
C THR A 127 12.36 13.53 11.51
N ASP A 128 13.20 13.03 10.74
CA ASP A 128 14.50 12.68 11.27
C ASP A 128 15.40 13.80 11.56
#